data_dbbbcc928f1eadb4aaf8529dfe470ea8
#
_entry.id   dbbbcc928f1eadb4aaf8529dfe470ea8
#
_cell.length_a   1.000
_cell.length_b   1.000
_cell.length_c   1.000
_cell.angle_alpha   90.00
_cell.angle_beta   90.00
_cell.angle_gamma   90.00
#
_symmetry.space_group_name_H-M   'P 1'
#
loop_
_entity.id
_entity.type
_entity.pdbx_description
1 polymer ?
#
loop_
_entity_poly.entity_id
_entity_poly.type
_entity_poly.pdbx_seq_one_letter_code
_entity_poly.pdbx_strand_id
1 'polypeptide(L)'
;MNKVFGDLPVTIFEAMSQLARDNDAINLGQGFPDDPGPEDIRRAAADAVMNGYNQYPSMMGIPELRQAISAHYERWHGLVLDPMSEVMVTSGGTEALTSAILAMVEPGDEVVVFQPVYDSYLPIIRQAGGIPRLVRLEPPHWRLTEEALRSVFNHRTKAVLFNNPLNPAAVVYLREDLELLGRFCQEFDTVAICDEVWEHVIFDGREHIPLITIPGMRDRTIKVGSAGKIFSLTGWKIGFVCAAPPLLRVAAKVHQFLTFTTAPNLQVAVAYGLGKSADYFHQMRKDLARSRDRLTKGLESIGFPVLRSQGTYFLTVDLSPLGLNETDEAFCKRIVTDYKVAAIPVSAFYEKDAVTSVVRFCFAKKDTTLDTALDRLSDAVHRRK
;
A
#
# COMPACT_ATOMS: atom_id res chain seq x y z
N MET A 1 28.45 2.97 -11.10
CA MET A 1 27.12 2.43 -10.81
C MET A 1 26.22 3.59 -10.31
N ASN A 2 24.93 3.45 -10.40
CA ASN A 2 23.99 4.44 -9.85
C ASN A 2 24.15 4.49 -8.32
N LYS A 3 24.38 5.68 -7.77
CA LYS A 3 24.67 5.85 -6.33
C LYS A 3 23.46 5.59 -5.44
N VAL A 4 22.24 5.87 -5.95
CA VAL A 4 21.02 5.67 -5.15
C VAL A 4 20.73 4.18 -4.97
N PHE A 5 20.75 3.40 -6.06
CA PHE A 5 20.39 1.99 -6.01
C PHE A 5 21.57 1.08 -5.61
N GLY A 6 22.81 1.51 -5.89
CA GLY A 6 24.00 0.72 -5.59
C GLY A 6 24.27 0.52 -4.09
N ASP A 7 23.84 1.47 -3.28
CA ASP A 7 24.05 1.50 -1.83
C ASP A 7 22.85 0.96 -1.03
N LEU A 8 21.75 0.56 -1.70
CA LEU A 8 20.58 0.02 -1.01
C LEU A 8 20.86 -1.37 -0.44
N PRO A 9 20.50 -1.62 0.82
CA PRO A 9 20.58 -2.96 1.40
C PRO A 9 19.52 -3.88 0.78
N VAL A 10 19.63 -5.18 1.03
CA VAL A 10 18.53 -6.13 0.81
C VAL A 10 17.32 -5.68 1.62
N THR A 11 16.15 -5.67 0.98
CA THR A 11 14.92 -5.19 1.65
C THR A 11 14.58 -6.09 2.84
N ILE A 12 13.96 -5.52 3.86
CA ILE A 12 13.51 -6.30 5.03
C ILE A 12 12.56 -7.43 4.62
N PHE A 13 11.77 -7.21 3.57
CA PHE A 13 10.86 -8.22 3.04
C PHE A 13 11.59 -9.44 2.50
N GLU A 14 12.65 -9.24 1.72
CA GLU A 14 13.45 -10.35 1.20
C GLU A 14 14.28 -11.01 2.31
N ALA A 15 14.90 -10.22 3.18
CA ALA A 15 15.68 -10.74 4.30
C ALA A 15 14.82 -11.65 5.22
N MET A 16 13.63 -11.19 5.61
CA MET A 16 12.73 -11.98 6.46
C MET A 16 12.13 -13.18 5.72
N SER A 17 11.88 -13.06 4.41
CA SER A 17 11.38 -14.17 3.61
C SER A 17 12.45 -15.24 3.40
N GLN A 18 13.70 -14.85 3.19
CA GLN A 18 14.81 -15.79 3.12
C GLN A 18 15.00 -16.51 4.46
N LEU A 19 15.00 -15.75 5.56
CA LEU A 19 15.09 -16.34 6.90
C LEU A 19 13.95 -17.33 7.18
N ALA A 20 12.72 -17.00 6.72
CA ALA A 20 11.56 -17.88 6.85
C ALA A 20 11.74 -19.19 6.04
N ARG A 21 12.23 -19.11 4.79
CA ARG A 21 12.54 -20.30 3.96
C ARG A 21 13.61 -21.19 4.61
N ASP A 22 14.70 -20.59 5.09
CA ASP A 22 15.81 -21.30 5.71
C ASP A 22 15.42 -22.03 7.00
N ASN A 23 14.33 -21.60 7.64
CA ASN A 23 13.83 -22.14 8.89
C ASN A 23 12.52 -22.94 8.78
N ASP A 24 11.99 -23.18 7.57
CA ASP A 24 10.67 -23.78 7.34
C ASP A 24 9.56 -23.08 8.17
N ALA A 25 9.60 -21.76 8.20
CA ALA A 25 8.71 -20.93 9.00
C ALA A 25 7.47 -20.51 8.21
N ILE A 26 6.34 -20.41 8.92
CA ILE A 26 5.11 -19.81 8.38
C ILE A 26 5.35 -18.32 8.15
N ASN A 27 5.19 -17.84 6.92
CA ASN A 27 5.48 -16.45 6.60
C ASN A 27 4.21 -15.58 6.70
N LEU A 28 4.04 -14.92 7.86
CA LEU A 28 3.06 -13.85 8.07
C LEU A 28 3.64 -12.44 7.82
N GLY A 29 4.88 -12.34 7.35
CA GLY A 29 5.50 -11.05 7.01
C GLY A 29 5.11 -10.53 5.63
N GLN A 30 4.91 -11.42 4.66
CA GLN A 30 4.60 -11.06 3.28
C GLN A 30 3.16 -10.58 3.08
N GLY A 31 3.01 -9.45 2.37
CA GLY A 31 1.74 -8.78 2.12
C GLY A 31 0.99 -9.29 0.90
N PHE A 32 0.85 -10.61 0.75
CA PHE A 32 0.01 -11.21 -0.27
C PHE A 32 -0.87 -12.33 0.30
N PRO A 33 -2.11 -12.47 -0.22
CA PRO A 33 -3.02 -13.51 0.20
C PRO A 33 -2.56 -14.91 -0.20
N ASP A 34 -2.98 -15.92 0.59
CA ASP A 34 -2.87 -17.34 0.20
C ASP A 34 -3.95 -17.73 -0.85
N ASP A 35 -4.96 -16.89 -1.02
CA ASP A 35 -6.03 -17.05 -1.98
C ASP A 35 -5.50 -16.83 -3.42
N PRO A 36 -5.82 -17.70 -4.38
CA PRO A 36 -5.39 -17.56 -5.77
C PRO A 36 -6.11 -16.43 -6.53
N GLY A 37 -6.98 -15.68 -5.88
CA GLY A 37 -7.86 -14.68 -6.49
C GLY A 37 -9.11 -15.28 -7.15
N PRO A 38 -10.10 -14.44 -7.51
CA PRO A 38 -11.40 -14.88 -8.02
C PRO A 38 -11.26 -15.70 -9.29
N GLU A 39 -11.90 -16.88 -9.31
CA GLU A 39 -11.80 -17.82 -10.43
C GLU A 39 -12.31 -17.22 -11.73
N ASP A 40 -13.42 -16.50 -11.69
CA ASP A 40 -14.04 -15.88 -12.87
C ASP A 40 -13.13 -14.78 -13.48
N ILE A 41 -12.42 -14.00 -12.67
CA ILE A 41 -11.46 -13.02 -13.16
C ILE A 41 -10.24 -13.73 -13.79
N ARG A 42 -9.76 -14.81 -13.16
CA ARG A 42 -8.65 -15.62 -13.72
C ARG A 42 -9.05 -16.29 -15.03
N ARG A 43 -10.29 -16.77 -15.12
CA ARG A 43 -10.85 -17.35 -16.35
C ARG A 43 -10.95 -16.31 -17.45
N ALA A 44 -11.45 -15.10 -17.14
CA ALA A 44 -11.48 -13.99 -18.10
C ALA A 44 -10.09 -13.64 -18.66
N ALA A 45 -9.04 -13.71 -17.83
CA ALA A 45 -7.67 -13.53 -18.30
C ALA A 45 -7.21 -14.66 -19.22
N ALA A 46 -7.50 -15.91 -18.88
CA ALA A 46 -7.17 -17.07 -19.71
C ALA A 46 -7.89 -17.01 -21.09
N ASP A 47 -9.17 -16.69 -21.09
CA ASP A 47 -9.94 -16.51 -22.32
C ASP A 47 -9.40 -15.35 -23.17
N ALA A 48 -8.99 -14.26 -22.56
CA ALA A 48 -8.38 -13.13 -23.26
C ALA A 48 -7.00 -13.46 -23.85
N VAL A 49 -6.23 -14.34 -23.22
CA VAL A 49 -4.97 -14.86 -23.79
C VAL A 49 -5.25 -15.70 -25.04
N MET A 50 -6.24 -16.59 -24.97
CA MET A 50 -6.51 -17.58 -26.04
C MET A 50 -7.26 -16.96 -27.24
N ASN A 51 -8.19 -16.04 -26.98
CA ASN A 51 -9.14 -15.56 -27.97
C ASN A 51 -9.04 -14.05 -28.23
N GLY A 52 -8.24 -13.34 -27.42
CA GLY A 52 -8.12 -11.89 -27.51
C GLY A 52 -6.91 -11.41 -28.33
N TYR A 53 -6.77 -10.11 -28.35
CA TYR A 53 -5.66 -9.42 -29.02
C TYR A 53 -4.42 -9.40 -28.12
N ASN A 54 -3.35 -10.07 -28.54
CA ASN A 54 -2.11 -10.24 -27.77
C ASN A 54 -0.96 -9.32 -28.24
N GLN A 55 -1.28 -8.20 -28.87
CA GLN A 55 -0.30 -7.19 -29.29
C GLN A 55 -0.34 -5.97 -28.34
N TYR A 56 0.57 -5.03 -28.53
CA TYR A 56 0.64 -3.81 -27.74
C TYR A 56 -0.68 -3.02 -27.76
N PRO A 57 -1.33 -2.82 -26.63
CA PRO A 57 -2.44 -1.87 -26.55
C PRO A 57 -1.92 -0.43 -26.47
N SER A 58 -2.81 0.54 -26.39
CA SER A 58 -2.45 1.92 -26.05
C SER A 58 -1.61 1.98 -24.80
N MET A 59 -0.59 2.83 -24.78
CA MET A 59 0.22 3.07 -23.57
C MET A 59 -0.62 3.55 -22.36
N MET A 60 -1.73 4.24 -22.62
CA MET A 60 -2.66 4.66 -21.57
C MET A 60 -3.51 3.51 -21.01
N GLY A 61 -3.44 2.33 -21.60
CA GLY A 61 -4.31 1.19 -21.31
C GLY A 61 -5.46 1.05 -22.29
N ILE A 62 -6.12 -0.13 -22.29
CA ILE A 62 -7.28 -0.38 -23.14
C ILE A 62 -8.47 0.50 -22.71
N PRO A 63 -9.30 0.97 -23.66
CA PRO A 63 -10.45 1.82 -23.36
C PRO A 63 -11.42 1.19 -22.36
N GLU A 64 -11.66 -0.12 -22.45
CA GLU A 64 -12.56 -0.87 -21.60
C GLU A 64 -12.14 -0.82 -20.13
N LEU A 65 -10.84 -0.96 -19.85
CA LEU A 65 -10.35 -0.88 -18.46
C LEU A 65 -10.41 0.55 -17.94
N ARG A 66 -10.06 1.54 -18.76
CA ARG A 66 -10.13 2.95 -18.35
C ARG A 66 -11.56 3.38 -18.04
N GLN A 67 -12.53 2.95 -18.85
CA GLN A 67 -13.96 3.15 -18.61
C GLN A 67 -14.42 2.42 -17.33
N ALA A 68 -13.97 1.17 -17.13
CA ALA A 68 -14.30 0.41 -15.92
C ALA A 68 -13.75 1.08 -14.65
N ILE A 69 -12.54 1.64 -14.70
CA ILE A 69 -11.94 2.40 -13.58
C ILE A 69 -12.77 3.66 -13.29
N SER A 70 -13.12 4.44 -14.31
CA SER A 70 -13.95 5.64 -14.15
C SER A 70 -15.32 5.30 -13.51
N ALA A 71 -16.03 4.30 -14.05
CA ALA A 71 -17.31 3.88 -13.52
C ALA A 71 -17.19 3.32 -12.08
N HIS A 72 -16.08 2.65 -11.76
CA HIS A 72 -15.79 2.16 -10.42
C HIS A 72 -15.64 3.28 -9.42
N TYR A 73 -14.87 4.32 -9.75
CA TYR A 73 -14.67 5.48 -8.87
C TYR A 73 -15.92 6.34 -8.71
N GLU A 74 -16.70 6.49 -9.76
CA GLU A 74 -18.00 7.15 -9.66
C GLU A 74 -18.93 6.41 -8.69
N ARG A 75 -19.02 5.06 -8.82
CA ARG A 75 -19.87 4.23 -7.95
C ARG A 75 -19.44 4.27 -6.49
N TRP A 76 -18.15 4.17 -6.19
CA TRP A 76 -17.67 3.98 -4.83
C TRP A 76 -17.31 5.26 -4.09
N HIS A 77 -17.00 6.33 -4.81
CA HIS A 77 -16.49 7.57 -4.23
C HIS A 77 -17.16 8.84 -4.78
N GLY A 78 -18.12 8.70 -5.70
CA GLY A 78 -18.71 9.85 -6.38
C GLY A 78 -17.72 10.66 -7.23
N LEU A 79 -16.56 10.04 -7.54
CA LEU A 79 -15.48 10.68 -8.30
C LEU A 79 -15.72 10.47 -9.80
N VAL A 80 -16.21 11.48 -10.47
CA VAL A 80 -16.41 11.48 -11.93
C VAL A 80 -15.09 11.79 -12.61
N LEU A 81 -14.63 10.89 -13.47
CA LEU A 81 -13.39 10.97 -14.25
C LEU A 81 -13.70 10.83 -15.75
N ASP A 82 -13.07 11.63 -16.60
CA ASP A 82 -13.01 11.31 -18.02
C ASP A 82 -12.03 10.15 -18.24
N PRO A 83 -12.52 8.96 -18.68
CA PRO A 83 -11.66 7.81 -18.83
C PRO A 83 -10.55 8.02 -19.87
N MET A 84 -10.75 8.93 -20.82
CA MET A 84 -9.80 9.14 -21.92
C MET A 84 -8.73 10.19 -21.65
N SER A 85 -8.89 11.05 -20.65
CA SER A 85 -7.94 12.11 -20.33
C SER A 85 -7.45 12.10 -18.87
N GLU A 86 -8.14 11.38 -17.96
CA GLU A 86 -7.84 11.38 -16.54
C GLU A 86 -7.48 10.00 -15.94
N VAL A 87 -7.45 8.94 -16.76
CA VAL A 87 -7.14 7.58 -16.31
C VAL A 87 -6.01 6.97 -17.16
N MET A 88 -5.01 6.38 -16.50
CA MET A 88 -3.91 5.65 -17.11
C MET A 88 -3.69 4.32 -16.39
N VAL A 89 -3.49 3.24 -17.15
CA VAL A 89 -3.15 1.91 -16.64
C VAL A 89 -1.63 1.77 -16.54
N THR A 90 -1.16 1.12 -15.48
CA THR A 90 0.28 0.99 -15.17
C THR A 90 0.65 -0.45 -14.79
N SER A 91 1.95 -0.78 -14.83
CA SER A 91 2.48 -2.08 -14.40
C SER A 91 2.52 -2.18 -12.86
N GLY A 92 1.34 -2.11 -12.26
CA GLY A 92 1.11 -2.11 -10.81
C GLY A 92 1.35 -0.75 -10.16
N GLY A 93 1.05 -0.67 -8.86
CA GLY A 93 1.16 0.58 -8.09
C GLY A 93 2.58 1.12 -7.99
N THR A 94 3.60 0.25 -7.94
CA THR A 94 5.01 0.68 -7.85
C THR A 94 5.43 1.49 -9.08
N GLU A 95 5.06 1.03 -10.28
CA GLU A 95 5.35 1.77 -11.51
C GLU A 95 4.52 3.06 -11.60
N ALA A 96 3.25 3.03 -11.16
CA ALA A 96 2.40 4.21 -11.06
C ALA A 96 3.03 5.31 -10.18
N LEU A 97 3.50 4.94 -8.99
CA LEU A 97 4.20 5.84 -8.06
C LEU A 97 5.52 6.35 -8.66
N THR A 98 6.29 5.47 -9.29
CA THR A 98 7.54 5.84 -9.96
C THR A 98 7.27 6.87 -11.05
N SER A 99 6.28 6.63 -11.91
CA SER A 99 5.91 7.56 -12.98
C SER A 99 5.44 8.91 -12.42
N ALA A 100 4.65 8.89 -11.33
CA ALA A 100 4.17 10.12 -10.69
C ALA A 100 5.32 10.93 -10.07
N ILE A 101 6.22 10.27 -9.33
CA ILE A 101 7.36 10.94 -8.66
C ILE A 101 8.30 11.53 -9.72
N LEU A 102 8.72 10.74 -10.71
CA LEU A 102 9.63 11.21 -11.77
C LEU A 102 9.00 12.29 -12.66
N ALA A 103 7.67 12.35 -12.73
CA ALA A 103 6.96 13.38 -13.48
C ALA A 103 6.86 14.71 -12.73
N MET A 104 6.82 14.68 -11.40
CA MET A 104 6.53 15.86 -10.57
C MET A 104 7.75 16.42 -9.87
N VAL A 105 8.80 15.64 -9.67
CA VAL A 105 9.96 16.00 -8.85
C VAL A 105 11.18 16.26 -9.70
N GLU A 106 11.81 17.41 -9.52
CA GLU A 106 13.07 17.80 -10.14
C GLU A 106 14.20 17.86 -9.09
N PRO A 107 15.48 17.88 -9.52
CA PRO A 107 16.60 17.97 -8.60
C PRO A 107 16.51 19.21 -7.68
N GLY A 108 16.53 18.97 -6.37
CA GLY A 108 16.44 20.01 -5.33
C GLY A 108 15.04 20.26 -4.79
N ASP A 109 14.00 19.71 -5.40
CA ASP A 109 12.64 19.78 -4.89
C ASP A 109 12.50 19.03 -3.54
N GLU A 110 11.72 19.56 -2.63
CA GLU A 110 11.42 18.90 -1.37
C GLU A 110 10.13 18.07 -1.51
N VAL A 111 10.19 16.83 -1.00
CA VAL A 111 9.05 15.91 -1.01
C VAL A 111 8.74 15.50 0.43
N VAL A 112 7.55 15.84 0.90
CA VAL A 112 7.08 15.42 2.23
C VAL A 112 6.66 13.95 2.17
N VAL A 113 7.14 13.17 3.13
CA VAL A 113 6.88 11.73 3.24
C VAL A 113 6.62 11.37 4.69
N PHE A 114 5.60 10.55 4.92
CA PHE A 114 5.25 10.08 6.25
C PHE A 114 5.94 8.74 6.53
N GLN A 115 6.64 8.66 7.67
CA GLN A 115 7.16 7.38 8.14
C GLN A 115 6.36 6.89 9.37
N PRO A 116 6.01 5.59 9.40
CA PRO A 116 6.60 4.49 8.61
C PRO A 116 6.29 4.61 7.11
N VAL A 117 7.32 4.41 6.28
CA VAL A 117 7.31 4.64 4.83
C VAL A 117 7.51 3.35 4.05
N TYR A 118 6.72 3.11 3.00
CA TYR A 118 6.94 1.96 2.12
C TYR A 118 8.27 2.07 1.39
N ASP A 119 9.01 0.98 1.31
CA ASP A 119 10.43 0.93 0.93
C ASP A 119 10.78 1.53 -0.45
N SER A 120 9.85 1.53 -1.39
CA SER A 120 10.09 2.05 -2.73
C SER A 120 10.09 3.59 -2.82
N TYR A 121 9.52 4.31 -1.84
CA TYR A 121 9.29 5.74 -1.99
C TYR A 121 10.58 6.55 -1.95
N LEU A 122 11.38 6.38 -0.91
CA LEU A 122 12.60 7.17 -0.72
C LEU A 122 13.63 6.97 -1.83
N PRO A 123 13.91 5.74 -2.29
CA PRO A 123 14.83 5.54 -3.41
C PRO A 123 14.40 6.24 -4.69
N ILE A 124 13.10 6.22 -5.01
CA ILE A 124 12.59 6.86 -6.23
C ILE A 124 12.66 8.38 -6.12
N ILE A 125 12.29 8.97 -4.97
CA ILE A 125 12.41 10.41 -4.72
C ILE A 125 13.87 10.85 -4.88
N ARG A 126 14.82 10.13 -4.28
CA ARG A 126 16.25 10.41 -4.41
C ARG A 126 16.77 10.23 -5.84
N GLN A 127 16.27 9.24 -6.56
CA GLN A 127 16.61 9.03 -7.96
C GLN A 127 16.13 10.19 -8.85
N ALA A 128 14.99 10.81 -8.52
CA ALA A 128 14.51 12.03 -9.16
C ALA A 128 15.36 13.26 -8.78
N GLY A 129 16.28 13.15 -7.81
CA GLY A 129 17.03 14.27 -7.25
C GLY A 129 16.27 15.03 -6.17
N GLY A 130 15.11 14.56 -5.75
CA GLY A 130 14.29 15.14 -4.69
C GLY A 130 14.89 14.93 -3.30
N ILE A 131 14.53 15.83 -2.39
CA ILE A 131 14.96 15.83 -0.99
C ILE A 131 13.78 15.41 -0.11
N PRO A 132 13.79 14.18 0.47
CA PRO A 132 12.73 13.75 1.37
C PRO A 132 12.67 14.61 2.65
N ARG A 133 11.47 15.07 3.01
CA ARG A 133 11.14 15.73 4.28
C ARG A 133 10.25 14.78 5.08
N LEU A 134 10.78 14.20 6.13
CA LEU A 134 10.14 13.11 6.86
C LEU A 134 9.27 13.62 8.00
N VAL A 135 8.02 13.19 8.02
CA VAL A 135 7.09 13.33 9.14
C VAL A 135 7.04 12.01 9.89
N ARG A 136 7.41 12.02 11.16
CA ARG A 136 7.35 10.82 12.01
C ARG A 136 5.95 10.64 12.57
N LEU A 137 5.35 9.50 12.29
CA LEU A 137 4.09 9.08 12.88
C LEU A 137 4.37 8.03 13.97
N GLU A 138 3.50 7.97 14.99
CA GLU A 138 3.70 7.13 16.15
C GLU A 138 2.46 6.29 16.51
N PRO A 139 2.68 5.06 17.06
CA PRO A 139 1.59 4.28 17.62
C PRO A 139 0.98 5.01 18.83
N PRO A 140 -0.24 4.68 19.24
CA PRO A 140 -1.12 3.69 18.60
C PRO A 140 -1.93 4.26 17.44
N HIS A 141 -1.94 5.58 17.22
CA HIS A 141 -2.91 6.24 16.36
C HIS A 141 -2.37 6.68 15.00
N TRP A 142 -1.07 6.87 14.85
CA TRP A 142 -0.41 7.26 13.60
C TRP A 142 -1.03 8.51 12.96
N ARG A 143 -1.42 9.49 13.81
CA ARG A 143 -2.19 10.68 13.41
C ARG A 143 -1.34 11.74 12.72
N LEU A 144 -1.95 12.41 11.76
CA LEU A 144 -1.43 13.67 11.24
C LEU A 144 -1.72 14.78 12.25
N THR A 145 -0.75 15.65 12.49
CA THR A 145 -0.94 16.85 13.31
C THR A 145 -0.51 18.08 12.54
N GLU A 146 -1.17 19.21 12.81
CA GLU A 146 -0.82 20.47 12.18
C GLU A 146 0.63 20.88 12.50
N GLU A 147 1.09 20.65 13.72
CA GLU A 147 2.46 20.92 14.13
C GLU A 147 3.48 20.13 13.31
N ALA A 148 3.24 18.81 13.14
CA ALA A 148 4.12 17.95 12.35
C ALA A 148 4.18 18.38 10.88
N LEU A 149 3.02 18.72 10.28
CA LEU A 149 2.99 19.23 8.91
C LEU A 149 3.68 20.59 8.79
N ARG A 150 3.41 21.53 9.70
CA ARG A 150 4.01 22.87 9.71
C ARG A 150 5.53 22.82 9.83
N SER A 151 6.09 21.81 10.48
CA SER A 151 7.53 21.64 10.64
C SER A 151 8.28 21.26 9.35
N VAL A 152 7.59 20.73 8.34
CA VAL A 152 8.19 20.18 7.11
C VAL A 152 7.74 20.86 5.83
N PHE A 153 6.48 21.38 5.77
CA PHE A 153 5.98 22.09 4.60
C PHE A 153 6.57 23.50 4.51
N ASN A 154 6.99 23.87 3.31
CA ASN A 154 7.49 25.21 2.98
C ASN A 154 7.38 25.44 1.46
N HIS A 155 7.76 26.64 0.97
CA HIS A 155 7.64 27.02 -0.44
C HIS A 155 8.50 26.21 -1.42
N ARG A 156 9.38 25.32 -0.93
CA ARG A 156 10.13 24.36 -1.76
C ARG A 156 9.47 22.98 -1.77
N THR A 157 8.39 22.79 -1.02
CA THR A 157 7.65 21.52 -0.99
C THR A 157 6.91 21.32 -2.30
N LYS A 158 7.49 20.56 -3.20
CA LYS A 158 6.93 20.27 -4.52
C LYS A 158 5.83 19.22 -4.49
N ALA A 159 6.05 18.17 -3.69
CA ALA A 159 5.10 17.07 -3.57
C ALA A 159 4.98 16.55 -2.14
N VAL A 160 3.87 15.93 -1.84
CA VAL A 160 3.67 15.06 -0.68
C VAL A 160 3.31 13.66 -1.15
N LEU A 161 3.98 12.64 -0.61
CA LEU A 161 3.66 11.23 -0.85
C LEU A 161 2.87 10.71 0.34
N PHE A 162 1.61 10.34 0.10
CA PHE A 162 0.63 9.99 1.13
C PHE A 162 0.05 8.60 0.87
N ASN A 163 0.06 7.72 1.87
CA ASN A 163 -0.48 6.37 1.78
C ASN A 163 -1.71 6.21 2.68
N ASN A 164 -2.87 5.90 2.09
CA ASN A 164 -4.13 5.71 2.80
C ASN A 164 -4.99 4.60 2.15
N PRO A 165 -5.35 3.55 2.85
CA PRO A 165 -4.94 3.11 4.20
C PRO A 165 -3.43 2.92 4.35
N LEU A 166 -2.89 3.26 5.53
CA LEU A 166 -1.45 3.29 5.76
C LEU A 166 -0.86 1.88 5.98
N ASN A 167 0.07 1.48 5.14
CA ASN A 167 0.93 0.34 5.35
C ASN A 167 2.28 0.84 5.94
N PRO A 168 2.75 0.33 7.08
CA PRO A 168 2.38 -0.90 7.78
C PRO A 168 1.35 -0.75 8.90
N ALA A 169 0.97 0.46 9.30
CA ALA A 169 0.24 0.76 10.52
C ALA A 169 -1.24 0.33 10.51
N ALA A 170 -1.78 0.00 9.34
CA ALA A 170 -3.17 -0.46 9.16
C ALA A 170 -4.24 0.55 9.62
N VAL A 171 -3.96 1.85 9.58
CA VAL A 171 -4.92 2.91 9.89
C VAL A 171 -5.56 3.48 8.62
N VAL A 172 -6.78 3.97 8.77
CA VAL A 172 -7.53 4.69 7.74
C VAL A 172 -7.70 6.12 8.23
N TYR A 173 -7.22 7.09 7.47
CA TYR A 173 -7.33 8.50 7.83
C TYR A 173 -8.76 9.01 7.69
N LEU A 174 -9.16 9.86 8.63
CA LEU A 174 -10.47 10.48 8.67
C LEU A 174 -10.53 11.70 7.74
N ARG A 175 -11.74 12.16 7.47
CA ARG A 175 -11.97 13.36 6.64
C ARG A 175 -11.19 14.57 7.13
N GLU A 176 -11.18 14.80 8.45
CA GLU A 176 -10.46 15.92 9.05
C GLU A 176 -8.93 15.83 8.87
N ASP A 177 -8.35 14.62 8.87
CA ASP A 177 -6.92 14.42 8.58
C ASP A 177 -6.63 14.78 7.10
N LEU A 178 -7.53 14.38 6.19
CA LEU A 178 -7.39 14.65 4.75
C LEU A 178 -7.60 16.13 4.43
N GLU A 179 -8.55 16.78 5.08
CA GLU A 179 -8.78 18.23 4.95
C GLU A 179 -7.60 19.03 5.52
N LEU A 180 -7.01 18.56 6.64
CA LEU A 180 -5.79 19.14 7.17
C LEU A 180 -4.65 19.06 6.15
N LEU A 181 -4.37 17.87 5.61
CA LEU A 181 -3.34 17.70 4.57
C LEU A 181 -3.64 18.54 3.32
N GLY A 182 -4.92 18.56 2.90
CA GLY A 182 -5.37 19.35 1.75
C GLY A 182 -5.13 20.86 1.91
N ARG A 183 -5.33 21.42 3.11
CA ARG A 183 -5.00 22.83 3.40
C ARG A 183 -3.52 23.12 3.20
N PHE A 184 -2.63 22.25 3.68
CA PHE A 184 -1.19 22.42 3.48
C PHE A 184 -0.80 22.31 2.00
N CYS A 185 -1.38 21.36 1.26
CA CYS A 185 -1.15 21.26 -0.18
C CYS A 185 -1.58 22.52 -0.95
N GLN A 186 -2.67 23.15 -0.52
CA GLN A 186 -3.16 24.40 -1.13
C GLN A 186 -2.33 25.60 -0.72
N GLU A 187 -1.94 25.71 0.56
CA GLU A 187 -1.12 26.80 1.11
C GLU A 187 0.26 26.89 0.42
N PHE A 188 0.87 25.73 0.13
CA PHE A 188 2.23 25.65 -0.42
C PHE A 188 2.28 25.25 -1.90
N ASP A 189 1.14 25.20 -2.59
CA ASP A 189 1.01 24.76 -4.00
C ASP A 189 1.68 23.41 -4.29
N THR A 190 1.44 22.46 -3.40
CA THR A 190 2.05 21.14 -3.40
C THR A 190 1.17 20.12 -4.11
N VAL A 191 1.76 19.24 -4.95
CA VAL A 191 1.08 18.10 -5.56
C VAL A 191 1.05 16.93 -4.58
N ALA A 192 -0.13 16.33 -4.38
CA ALA A 192 -0.29 15.12 -3.59
C ALA A 192 -0.21 13.87 -4.49
N ILE A 193 0.78 13.00 -4.22
CA ILE A 193 0.87 11.65 -4.82
C ILE A 193 0.32 10.68 -3.79
N CYS A 194 -0.86 10.11 -4.07
CA CYS A 194 -1.62 9.31 -3.12
C CYS A 194 -1.56 7.83 -3.48
N ASP A 195 -0.84 7.06 -2.68
CA ASP A 195 -0.89 5.59 -2.71
C ASP A 195 -2.14 5.13 -1.98
N GLU A 196 -3.21 4.88 -2.74
CA GLU A 196 -4.52 4.46 -2.23
C GLU A 196 -4.86 3.02 -2.67
N VAL A 197 -3.85 2.17 -2.85
CA VAL A 197 -4.01 0.80 -3.36
C VAL A 197 -4.88 -0.09 -2.45
N TRP A 198 -5.08 0.29 -1.19
CA TRP A 198 -5.85 -0.45 -0.19
C TRP A 198 -7.31 0.00 -0.06
N GLU A 199 -7.80 0.83 -0.96
CA GLU A 199 -9.11 1.51 -0.89
C GLU A 199 -10.31 0.61 -0.61
N HIS A 200 -10.26 -0.67 -1.01
CA HIS A 200 -11.31 -1.65 -0.75
C HIS A 200 -11.07 -2.51 0.50
N VAL A 201 -9.88 -2.46 1.07
CA VAL A 201 -9.52 -3.27 2.24
C VAL A 201 -9.59 -2.42 3.49
N ILE A 202 -10.83 -2.14 3.91
CA ILE A 202 -11.19 -1.30 5.05
C ILE A 202 -12.28 -1.98 5.87
N PHE A 203 -12.31 -1.74 7.17
CA PHE A 203 -13.13 -2.50 8.13
C PHE A 203 -13.93 -1.61 9.07
N ASP A 204 -14.84 -2.23 9.82
CA ASP A 204 -15.57 -1.63 10.94
C ASP A 204 -16.41 -0.41 10.55
N GLY A 205 -17.05 -0.45 9.37
CA GLY A 205 -17.90 0.63 8.88
C GLY A 205 -17.17 1.91 8.49
N ARG A 206 -15.82 1.86 8.40
CA ARG A 206 -15.04 2.99 7.90
C ARG A 206 -15.21 3.16 6.40
N GLU A 207 -15.03 4.38 5.95
CA GLU A 207 -14.99 4.74 4.52
C GLU A 207 -13.58 5.11 4.11
N HIS A 208 -13.16 4.65 2.93
CA HIS A 208 -12.02 5.25 2.25
C HIS A 208 -12.47 6.50 1.52
N ILE A 209 -11.85 7.62 1.86
CA ILE A 209 -12.09 8.90 1.20
C ILE A 209 -10.83 9.20 0.37
N PRO A 210 -10.92 9.18 -0.97
CA PRO A 210 -9.79 9.55 -1.81
C PRO A 210 -9.45 11.04 -1.63
N LEU A 211 -8.16 11.37 -1.45
CA LEU A 211 -7.73 12.76 -1.23
C LEU A 211 -8.13 13.68 -2.40
N ILE A 212 -8.19 13.14 -3.61
CA ILE A 212 -8.63 13.86 -4.82
C ILE A 212 -10.06 14.41 -4.70
N THR A 213 -10.90 13.87 -3.80
CA THR A 213 -12.28 14.32 -3.57
C THR A 213 -12.40 15.42 -2.52
N ILE A 214 -11.33 15.75 -1.83
CA ILE A 214 -11.29 16.85 -0.86
C ILE A 214 -11.32 18.19 -1.62
N PRO A 215 -12.10 19.17 -1.16
CA PRO A 215 -12.18 20.47 -1.83
C PRO A 215 -10.81 21.10 -2.08
N GLY A 216 -10.57 21.56 -3.33
CA GLY A 216 -9.31 22.14 -3.76
C GLY A 216 -8.19 21.14 -4.10
N MET A 217 -8.46 19.82 -3.97
CA MET A 217 -7.44 18.78 -4.24
C MET A 217 -7.54 18.15 -5.63
N ARG A 218 -8.63 18.38 -6.38
CA ARG A 218 -8.87 17.76 -7.69
C ARG A 218 -7.73 17.96 -8.67
N ASP A 219 -7.23 19.19 -8.80
CA ASP A 219 -6.24 19.58 -9.80
C ASP A 219 -4.79 19.39 -9.34
N ARG A 220 -4.60 18.93 -8.10
CA ARG A 220 -3.28 18.75 -7.49
C ARG A 220 -3.05 17.37 -6.89
N THR A 221 -3.91 16.38 -7.21
CA THR A 221 -3.77 15.00 -6.71
C THR A 221 -3.54 14.03 -7.86
N ILE A 222 -2.53 13.17 -7.67
CA ILE A 222 -2.28 11.97 -8.47
C ILE A 222 -2.65 10.77 -7.60
N LYS A 223 -3.82 10.16 -7.86
CA LYS A 223 -4.32 8.99 -7.15
C LYS A 223 -3.80 7.72 -7.80
N VAL A 224 -3.21 6.83 -7.01
CA VAL A 224 -2.74 5.52 -7.44
C VAL A 224 -3.63 4.43 -6.85
N GLY A 225 -4.13 3.53 -7.72
CA GLY A 225 -4.89 2.35 -7.35
C GLY A 225 -4.21 1.06 -7.82
N SER A 226 -4.68 -0.09 -7.33
CA SER A 226 -4.11 -1.40 -7.69
C SER A 226 -5.15 -2.51 -7.71
N ALA A 227 -5.40 -3.06 -8.89
CA ALA A 227 -6.22 -4.26 -9.05
C ALA A 227 -5.65 -5.47 -8.29
N GLY A 228 -4.32 -5.53 -8.15
CA GLY A 228 -3.64 -6.58 -7.38
C GLY A 228 -4.06 -6.64 -5.91
N LYS A 229 -4.40 -5.48 -5.32
CA LYS A 229 -4.89 -5.41 -3.95
C LYS A 229 -6.40 -5.60 -3.86
N ILE A 230 -7.15 -5.10 -4.84
CA ILE A 230 -8.61 -5.24 -4.92
C ILE A 230 -9.02 -6.70 -5.10
N PHE A 231 -8.29 -7.48 -5.93
CA PHE A 231 -8.69 -8.83 -6.31
C PHE A 231 -7.75 -9.93 -5.79
N SER A 232 -6.84 -9.63 -4.87
CA SER A 232 -5.84 -10.62 -4.39
C SER A 232 -4.96 -11.19 -5.51
N LEU A 233 -4.76 -10.44 -6.59
CA LEU A 233 -3.99 -10.80 -7.79
C LEU A 233 -2.70 -9.97 -7.88
N THR A 234 -1.93 -9.93 -6.79
CA THR A 234 -0.78 -9.03 -6.63
C THR A 234 0.30 -9.24 -7.70
N GLY A 235 0.49 -10.49 -8.15
CA GLY A 235 1.46 -10.85 -9.20
C GLY A 235 1.08 -10.39 -10.61
N TRP A 236 -0.19 -9.99 -10.84
CA TRP A 236 -0.63 -9.53 -12.15
C TRP A 236 -0.10 -8.14 -12.54
N LYS A 237 0.29 -7.37 -11.54
CA LYS A 237 0.90 -6.07 -11.77
C LYS A 237 0.02 -5.12 -12.61
N ILE A 238 -1.29 -5.09 -12.36
CA ILE A 238 -2.20 -4.09 -12.92
C ILE A 238 -2.48 -3.04 -11.86
N GLY A 239 -1.98 -1.85 -12.11
CA GLY A 239 -2.26 -0.63 -11.36
C GLY A 239 -2.85 0.44 -12.28
N PHE A 240 -3.21 1.56 -11.71
CA PHE A 240 -3.73 2.70 -12.47
C PHE A 240 -3.50 4.01 -11.73
N VAL A 241 -3.45 5.07 -12.52
CA VAL A 241 -3.32 6.46 -12.06
C VAL A 241 -4.56 7.22 -12.49
N CYS A 242 -5.14 7.98 -11.55
CA CYS A 242 -6.20 8.93 -11.82
C CYS A 242 -5.74 10.33 -11.40
N ALA A 243 -5.78 11.28 -12.33
CA ALA A 243 -5.35 12.65 -12.08
C ALA A 243 -5.95 13.60 -13.12
N ALA A 244 -5.98 14.89 -12.80
CA ALA A 244 -6.33 15.93 -13.78
C ALA A 244 -5.38 15.87 -15.01
N PRO A 245 -5.88 16.20 -16.21
CA PRO A 245 -5.14 16.02 -17.46
C PRO A 245 -3.74 16.66 -17.50
N PRO A 246 -3.47 17.82 -16.89
CA PRO A 246 -2.12 18.38 -16.87
C PRO A 246 -1.11 17.50 -16.17
N LEU A 247 -1.48 16.92 -15.00
CA LEU A 247 -0.62 16.02 -14.22
C LEU A 247 -0.47 14.67 -14.90
N LEU A 248 -1.59 14.08 -15.36
CA LEU A 248 -1.58 12.76 -15.99
C LEU A 248 -0.74 12.75 -17.24
N ARG A 249 -0.80 13.80 -18.06
CA ARG A 249 -0.04 13.88 -19.30
C ARG A 249 1.47 13.79 -19.10
N VAL A 250 2.00 14.36 -18.02
CA VAL A 250 3.44 14.27 -17.72
C VAL A 250 3.79 12.89 -17.15
N ALA A 251 2.97 12.37 -16.23
CA ALA A 251 3.14 11.01 -15.71
C ALA A 251 3.09 9.95 -16.83
N ALA A 252 2.20 10.12 -17.82
CA ALA A 252 2.08 9.24 -18.96
C ALA A 252 3.34 9.21 -19.85
N LYS A 253 4.02 10.35 -20.01
CA LYS A 253 5.30 10.39 -20.74
C LYS A 253 6.40 9.61 -20.02
N VAL A 254 6.44 9.67 -18.71
CA VAL A 254 7.38 8.86 -17.91
C VAL A 254 7.04 7.39 -18.04
N HIS A 255 5.76 7.01 -17.84
CA HIS A 255 5.25 5.64 -18.01
C HIS A 255 5.65 5.04 -19.37
N GLN A 256 5.51 5.82 -20.46
CA GLN A 256 5.87 5.39 -21.81
C GLN A 256 7.31 4.89 -21.91
N PHE A 257 8.25 5.49 -21.19
CA PHE A 257 9.67 5.12 -21.24
C PHE A 257 10.11 4.17 -20.13
N LEU A 258 9.26 3.92 -19.12
CA LEU A 258 9.53 2.91 -18.10
C LEU A 258 9.05 1.52 -18.54
N THR A 259 7.79 1.40 -18.93
CA THR A 259 7.16 0.11 -19.24
C THR A 259 6.41 0.12 -20.57
N PHE A 260 6.13 1.27 -21.13
CA PHE A 260 5.34 1.52 -22.34
C PHE A 260 3.87 1.14 -22.16
N THR A 261 3.56 -0.11 -21.80
CA THR A 261 2.19 -0.61 -21.65
C THR A 261 2.16 -1.85 -20.77
N THR A 262 0.97 -2.31 -20.43
CA THR A 262 0.71 -3.51 -19.63
C THR A 262 -0.01 -4.56 -20.46
N ALA A 263 0.12 -5.83 -20.07
CA ALA A 263 -0.48 -6.97 -20.77
C ALA A 263 -1.99 -6.81 -21.00
N PRO A 264 -2.48 -6.81 -22.25
CA PRO A 264 -3.87 -6.51 -22.57
C PRO A 264 -4.85 -7.54 -22.01
N ASN A 265 -4.48 -8.80 -21.97
CA ASN A 265 -5.28 -9.89 -21.42
C ASN A 265 -5.59 -9.68 -19.93
N LEU A 266 -4.64 -9.22 -19.14
CA LEU A 266 -4.84 -8.89 -17.73
C LEU A 266 -5.69 -7.63 -17.56
N GLN A 267 -5.57 -6.67 -18.47
CA GLN A 267 -6.41 -5.48 -18.47
C GLN A 267 -7.88 -5.83 -18.73
N VAL A 268 -8.16 -6.72 -19.70
CA VAL A 268 -9.52 -7.20 -19.96
C VAL A 268 -10.13 -7.87 -18.73
N ALA A 269 -9.37 -8.73 -18.05
CA ALA A 269 -9.84 -9.42 -16.87
C ALA A 269 -10.09 -8.47 -15.68
N VAL A 270 -9.24 -7.45 -15.52
CA VAL A 270 -9.44 -6.42 -14.48
C VAL A 270 -10.65 -5.54 -14.79
N ALA A 271 -10.89 -5.19 -16.06
CA ALA A 271 -12.10 -4.47 -16.46
C ALA A 271 -13.36 -5.24 -16.09
N TYR A 272 -13.39 -6.57 -16.39
CA TYR A 272 -14.47 -7.45 -15.94
C TYR A 272 -14.61 -7.43 -14.41
N GLY A 273 -13.49 -7.56 -13.68
CA GLY A 273 -13.49 -7.57 -12.20
C GLY A 273 -14.05 -6.29 -11.59
N LEU A 274 -13.70 -5.11 -12.10
CA LEU A 274 -14.20 -3.81 -11.61
C LEU A 274 -15.71 -3.63 -11.87
N GLY A 275 -16.25 -4.34 -12.86
CA GLY A 275 -17.69 -4.38 -13.16
C GLY A 275 -18.52 -5.27 -12.23
N LYS A 276 -17.91 -6.01 -11.30
CA LYS A 276 -18.63 -6.90 -10.36
C LYS A 276 -19.59 -6.10 -9.47
N SER A 277 -20.63 -6.77 -8.97
CA SER A 277 -21.62 -6.17 -8.08
C SER A 277 -20.99 -5.70 -6.76
N ALA A 278 -21.65 -4.80 -6.06
CA ALA A 278 -21.22 -4.34 -4.73
C ALA A 278 -21.12 -5.51 -3.73
N ASP A 279 -21.95 -6.54 -3.87
CA ASP A 279 -21.92 -7.72 -3.00
C ASP A 279 -20.58 -8.45 -3.02
N TYR A 280 -19.89 -8.49 -4.16
CA TYR A 280 -18.56 -9.07 -4.25
C TYR A 280 -17.58 -8.33 -3.30
N PHE A 281 -17.54 -7.00 -3.38
CA PHE A 281 -16.64 -6.20 -2.57
C PHE A 281 -17.02 -6.23 -1.08
N HIS A 282 -18.31 -6.27 -0.78
CA HIS A 282 -18.79 -6.43 0.60
C HIS A 282 -18.42 -7.79 1.18
N GLN A 283 -18.54 -8.87 0.39
CA GLN A 283 -18.18 -10.22 0.83
C GLN A 283 -16.66 -10.33 1.04
N MET A 284 -15.85 -9.81 0.12
CA MET A 284 -14.39 -9.75 0.26
C MET A 284 -13.97 -9.05 1.57
N ARG A 285 -14.59 -7.89 1.88
CA ARG A 285 -14.32 -7.18 3.14
C ARG A 285 -14.70 -8.01 4.36
N LYS A 286 -15.85 -8.70 4.33
CA LYS A 286 -16.28 -9.59 5.43
C LYS A 286 -15.31 -10.75 5.65
N ASP A 287 -14.85 -11.38 4.56
CA ASP A 287 -13.91 -12.50 4.66
C ASP A 287 -12.56 -12.05 5.22
N LEU A 288 -12.04 -10.92 4.76
CA LEU A 288 -10.81 -10.34 5.30
C LEU A 288 -10.97 -9.88 6.75
N ALA A 289 -12.11 -9.28 7.11
CA ALA A 289 -12.39 -8.90 8.50
C ALA A 289 -12.44 -10.14 9.42
N ARG A 290 -13.04 -11.24 8.97
CA ARG A 290 -13.05 -12.51 9.70
C ARG A 290 -11.62 -13.03 9.96
N SER A 291 -10.77 -13.02 8.94
CA SER A 291 -9.37 -13.44 9.08
C SER A 291 -8.58 -12.52 10.01
N ARG A 292 -8.79 -11.19 9.89
CA ARG A 292 -8.23 -10.19 10.82
C ARG A 292 -8.64 -10.48 12.26
N ASP A 293 -9.94 -10.65 12.50
CA ASP A 293 -10.49 -10.85 13.86
C ASP A 293 -10.02 -12.18 14.46
N ARG A 294 -9.86 -13.23 13.62
CA ARG A 294 -9.28 -14.50 14.04
C ARG A 294 -7.85 -14.32 14.54
N LEU A 295 -7.00 -13.70 13.75
CA LEU A 295 -5.61 -13.47 14.14
C LEU A 295 -5.51 -12.52 15.34
N THR A 296 -6.31 -11.45 15.38
CA THR A 296 -6.37 -10.50 16.50
C THR A 296 -6.69 -11.23 17.82
N LYS A 297 -7.83 -11.94 17.88
CA LYS A 297 -8.26 -12.67 19.09
C LYS A 297 -7.24 -13.74 19.49
N GLY A 298 -6.67 -14.45 18.54
CA GLY A 298 -5.63 -15.44 18.79
C GLY A 298 -4.38 -14.83 19.42
N LEU A 299 -3.87 -13.75 18.85
CA LEU A 299 -2.70 -13.03 19.39
C LEU A 299 -2.97 -12.45 20.77
N GLU A 300 -4.14 -11.82 20.99
CA GLU A 300 -4.54 -11.30 22.30
C GLU A 300 -4.64 -12.41 23.35
N SER A 301 -5.18 -13.59 22.98
CA SER A 301 -5.33 -14.74 23.90
C SER A 301 -3.99 -15.32 24.39
N ILE A 302 -2.93 -15.14 23.61
CA ILE A 302 -1.57 -15.56 23.96
C ILE A 302 -0.70 -14.39 24.45
N GLY A 303 -1.32 -13.24 24.74
CA GLY A 303 -0.71 -12.11 25.45
C GLY A 303 -0.09 -11.01 24.58
N PHE A 304 -0.28 -11.01 23.25
CA PHE A 304 0.20 -9.91 22.41
C PHE A 304 -0.69 -8.66 22.52
N PRO A 305 -0.13 -7.48 22.73
CA PRO A 305 -0.85 -6.21 22.69
C PRO A 305 -1.14 -5.80 21.24
N VAL A 306 -2.30 -6.20 20.72
CA VAL A 306 -2.68 -5.93 19.33
C VAL A 306 -3.15 -4.49 19.16
N LEU A 307 -2.64 -3.77 18.17
CA LEU A 307 -3.14 -2.48 17.75
C LEU A 307 -4.31 -2.68 16.75
N ARG A 308 -5.34 -1.84 16.86
CA ARG A 308 -6.55 -1.99 16.03
C ARG A 308 -6.24 -1.80 14.55
N SER A 309 -6.41 -2.86 13.76
CA SER A 309 -6.34 -2.79 12.30
C SER A 309 -7.64 -2.25 11.71
N GLN A 310 -7.55 -1.15 10.98
CA GLN A 310 -8.67 -0.45 10.35
C GLN A 310 -8.75 -0.71 8.84
N GLY A 311 -7.65 -1.12 8.23
CA GLY A 311 -7.54 -1.40 6.82
C GLY A 311 -6.27 -2.17 6.48
N THR A 312 -6.04 -2.44 5.20
CA THR A 312 -4.94 -3.25 4.65
C THR A 312 -5.09 -4.75 4.97
N TYR A 313 -4.09 -5.57 4.59
CA TYR A 313 -4.01 -7.00 4.96
C TYR A 313 -3.25 -7.24 6.27
N PHE A 314 -2.95 -6.17 7.01
CA PHE A 314 -2.04 -6.23 8.14
C PHE A 314 -2.71 -5.87 9.45
N LEU A 315 -2.19 -6.43 10.51
CA LEU A 315 -2.34 -5.92 11.86
C LEU A 315 -0.96 -5.73 12.48
N THR A 316 -0.88 -4.89 13.49
CA THR A 316 0.35 -4.63 14.22
C THR A 316 0.18 -4.94 15.69
N VAL A 317 1.28 -5.32 16.35
CA VAL A 317 1.37 -5.48 17.79
C VAL A 317 2.44 -4.54 18.33
N ASP A 318 2.19 -3.92 19.47
CA ASP A 318 3.18 -3.11 20.17
C ASP A 318 3.79 -3.92 21.32
N LEU A 319 5.09 -4.21 21.21
CA LEU A 319 5.81 -5.00 22.20
C LEU A 319 6.15 -4.22 23.48
N SER A 320 6.03 -2.90 23.45
CA SER A 320 6.45 -2.05 24.59
C SER A 320 5.78 -2.40 25.92
N PRO A 321 4.48 -2.77 25.99
CA PRO A 321 3.84 -3.15 27.25
C PRO A 321 4.32 -4.50 27.82
N LEU A 322 4.97 -5.32 26.98
CA LEU A 322 5.48 -6.64 27.41
C LEU A 322 6.78 -6.55 28.21
N GLY A 323 7.43 -5.40 28.23
CA GLY A 323 8.70 -5.21 28.93
C GLY A 323 9.83 -6.12 28.41
N LEU A 324 9.77 -6.52 27.13
CA LEU A 324 10.83 -7.27 26.48
C LEU A 324 12.05 -6.36 26.25
N ASN A 325 13.25 -6.85 26.57
CA ASN A 325 14.48 -6.11 26.36
C ASN A 325 15.08 -6.43 24.98
N GLU A 326 14.25 -6.27 23.94
CA GLU A 326 14.66 -6.50 22.54
C GLU A 326 13.89 -5.54 21.61
N THR A 327 14.49 -5.23 20.47
CA THR A 327 13.85 -4.46 19.41
C THR A 327 12.88 -5.34 18.62
N ASP A 328 11.97 -4.71 17.86
CA ASP A 328 11.07 -5.42 16.95
C ASP A 328 11.81 -6.26 15.91
N GLU A 329 12.99 -5.79 15.44
CA GLU A 329 13.83 -6.56 14.52
C GLU A 329 14.42 -7.82 15.19
N ALA A 330 14.96 -7.69 16.40
CA ALA A 330 15.46 -8.83 17.15
C ALA A 330 14.34 -9.82 17.47
N PHE A 331 13.18 -9.32 17.88
CA PHE A 331 11.98 -10.13 18.10
C PHE A 331 11.56 -10.88 16.83
N CYS A 332 11.47 -10.21 15.67
CA CYS A 332 11.09 -10.84 14.41
C CYS A 332 12.07 -11.98 14.03
N LYS A 333 13.38 -11.76 14.19
CA LYS A 333 14.38 -12.80 13.96
C LYS A 333 14.21 -14.00 14.90
N ARG A 334 14.01 -13.74 16.19
CA ARG A 334 13.80 -14.78 17.22
C ARG A 334 12.55 -15.61 16.95
N ILE A 335 11.42 -15.00 16.61
CA ILE A 335 10.21 -15.78 16.34
C ILE A 335 10.32 -16.65 15.08
N VAL A 336 11.17 -16.31 14.13
CA VAL A 336 11.48 -17.19 12.99
C VAL A 336 12.31 -18.39 13.45
N THR A 337 13.40 -18.17 14.19
CA THR A 337 14.32 -19.24 14.58
C THR A 337 13.71 -20.18 15.60
N ASP A 338 13.06 -19.64 16.63
CA ASP A 338 12.58 -20.41 17.80
C ASP A 338 11.14 -20.93 17.61
N TYR A 339 10.28 -20.14 16.97
CA TYR A 339 8.85 -20.43 16.85
C TYR A 339 8.37 -20.70 15.44
N LYS A 340 9.26 -20.59 14.43
CA LYS A 340 8.95 -20.88 13.02
C LYS A 340 7.77 -20.07 12.46
N VAL A 341 7.71 -18.78 12.83
CA VAL A 341 6.75 -17.80 12.31
C VAL A 341 7.51 -16.53 11.95
N ALA A 342 7.32 -16.03 10.73
CA ALA A 342 7.92 -14.78 10.28
C ALA A 342 6.91 -13.63 10.32
N ALA A 343 7.40 -12.47 10.75
CA ALA A 343 6.71 -11.19 10.76
C ALA A 343 7.67 -10.10 10.26
N ILE A 344 7.19 -8.85 10.14
CA ILE A 344 8.02 -7.72 9.69
C ILE A 344 8.16 -6.70 10.83
N PRO A 345 9.40 -6.30 11.19
CA PRO A 345 9.62 -5.21 12.12
C PRO A 345 9.19 -3.87 11.50
N VAL A 346 8.42 -3.07 12.23
CA VAL A 346 7.94 -1.78 11.73
C VAL A 346 9.05 -0.74 11.72
N SER A 347 10.10 -0.92 12.54
CA SER A 347 11.30 -0.06 12.51
C SER A 347 11.96 0.01 11.14
N ALA A 348 11.88 -1.04 10.34
CA ALA A 348 12.43 -1.10 8.98
C ALA A 348 11.73 -0.15 7.98
N PHE A 349 10.58 0.42 8.35
CA PHE A 349 9.87 1.42 7.56
C PHE A 349 10.20 2.86 7.98
N TYR A 350 11.22 3.06 8.82
CA TYR A 350 11.70 4.36 9.22
C TYR A 350 13.11 4.59 8.69
N GLU A 351 13.33 5.74 8.11
CA GLU A 351 14.67 6.19 7.70
C GLU A 351 15.50 6.62 8.93
N LYS A 352 14.84 7.27 9.90
CA LYS A 352 15.45 7.77 11.13
C LYS A 352 14.43 7.80 12.27
N ASP A 353 14.95 7.83 13.49
CA ASP A 353 14.15 7.94 14.72
C ASP A 353 13.04 6.87 14.78
N ALA A 354 13.42 5.62 14.46
CA ALA A 354 12.48 4.52 14.31
C ALA A 354 11.74 4.20 15.61
N VAL A 355 10.44 3.85 15.47
CA VAL A 355 9.71 3.11 16.48
C VAL A 355 10.19 1.66 16.43
N THR A 356 10.78 1.16 17.50
CA THR A 356 11.46 -0.16 17.55
C THR A 356 10.72 -1.20 18.36
N SER A 357 9.43 -0.95 18.63
CA SER A 357 8.58 -1.84 19.45
C SER A 357 7.41 -2.46 18.70
N VAL A 358 7.24 -2.16 17.41
CA VAL A 358 6.03 -2.57 16.68
C VAL A 358 6.36 -3.62 15.62
N VAL A 359 5.55 -4.68 15.59
CA VAL A 359 5.68 -5.79 14.63
C VAL A 359 4.41 -5.90 13.80
N ARG A 360 4.57 -6.13 12.50
CA ARG A 360 3.47 -6.29 11.55
C ARG A 360 3.27 -7.75 11.15
N PHE A 361 2.02 -8.22 11.21
CA PHE A 361 1.57 -9.53 10.72
C PHE A 361 0.57 -9.38 9.58
N CYS A 362 0.60 -10.29 8.60
CA CYS A 362 -0.37 -10.39 7.52
C CYS A 362 -1.44 -11.43 7.89
N PHE A 363 -2.70 -11.03 7.87
CA PHE A 363 -3.84 -11.93 8.15
C PHE A 363 -4.55 -12.45 6.90
N ALA A 364 -4.16 -12.03 5.69
CA ALA A 364 -4.73 -12.53 4.45
C ALA A 364 -4.21 -13.95 4.14
N LYS A 365 -4.46 -14.88 5.04
CA LYS A 365 -3.99 -16.26 5.05
C LYS A 365 -5.16 -17.21 5.27
N LYS A 366 -4.96 -18.49 4.94
CA LYS A 366 -5.93 -19.55 5.28
C LYS A 366 -6.08 -19.68 6.79
N ASP A 367 -7.27 -20.04 7.25
CA ASP A 367 -7.55 -20.23 8.69
C ASP A 367 -6.54 -21.19 9.34
N THR A 368 -6.24 -22.31 8.65
CA THR A 368 -5.25 -23.30 9.12
C THR A 368 -3.83 -22.72 9.24
N THR A 369 -3.43 -21.82 8.36
CA THR A 369 -2.15 -21.12 8.42
C THR A 369 -2.09 -20.22 9.65
N LEU A 370 -3.16 -19.45 9.91
CA LEU A 370 -3.26 -18.55 11.06
C LEU A 370 -3.26 -19.33 12.37
N ASP A 371 -4.05 -20.42 12.47
CA ASP A 371 -4.13 -21.24 13.69
C ASP A 371 -2.78 -21.88 14.02
N THR A 372 -2.11 -22.47 13.01
CA THR A 372 -0.79 -23.07 13.21
C THR A 372 0.25 -22.03 13.64
N ALA A 373 0.17 -20.80 13.11
CA ALA A 373 1.06 -19.73 13.52
C ALA A 373 0.79 -19.28 14.98
N LEU A 374 -0.48 -19.20 15.38
CA LEU A 374 -0.88 -18.88 16.76
C LEU A 374 -0.40 -19.94 17.76
N ASP A 375 -0.58 -21.24 17.43
CA ASP A 375 -0.11 -22.35 18.25
C ASP A 375 1.41 -22.26 18.46
N ARG A 376 2.17 -21.97 17.39
CA ARG A 376 3.63 -21.81 17.47
C ARG A 376 4.05 -20.59 18.27
N LEU A 377 3.28 -19.50 18.26
CA LEU A 377 3.60 -18.26 18.98
C LEU A 377 3.18 -18.27 20.44
N SER A 378 2.51 -19.32 20.94
CA SER A 378 1.87 -19.34 22.26
C SER A 378 2.80 -18.94 23.43
N ASP A 379 4.08 -19.27 23.32
CA ASP A 379 5.10 -18.95 24.34
C ASP A 379 6.04 -17.80 23.97
N ALA A 380 5.81 -17.16 22.81
CA ALA A 380 6.77 -16.18 22.24
C ALA A 380 6.90 -14.90 23.09
N VAL A 381 5.84 -14.53 23.83
CA VAL A 381 5.80 -13.34 24.70
C VAL A 381 6.17 -13.62 26.16
N HIS A 382 6.24 -14.90 26.56
CA HIS A 382 6.68 -15.27 27.90
C HIS A 382 8.20 -15.26 27.97
N ARG A 383 8.77 -14.57 28.96
CA ARG A 383 10.22 -14.63 29.21
C ARG A 383 10.58 -16.07 29.54
N ARG A 384 11.45 -16.70 28.75
CA ARG A 384 12.20 -17.85 29.26
C ARG A 384 13.00 -17.34 30.45
N LYS A 385 12.67 -17.82 31.66
CA LYS A 385 13.44 -17.57 32.88
C LYS A 385 14.86 -18.12 32.74
#